data_c8bd91b45350a419042402cfe9491afd
#
_entry.id   c8bd91b45350a419042402cfe9491afd
#
_cell.length_a   1.000
_cell.length_b   1.000
_cell.length_c   1.000
_cell.angle_alpha   90.00
_cell.angle_beta   90.00
_cell.angle_gamma   90.00
#
_symmetry.space_group_name_H-M   'P 1'
#
loop_
_entity.id
_entity.type
_entity.pdbx_description
1 polymer ?
#
loop_
_entity_poly.entity_id
_entity_poly.type
_entity_poly.pdbx_seq_one_letter_code
_entity_poly.pdbx_strand_id
1 'polypeptide(L)'
;MIPESIAAILLAVPLGTLVIQSVSYWSEFTKSEGRARSTEKAAYSKPYFYALVFGVLCMWVAWLGGMTLLALNRFESIFGWRAFQSHSALWSQISGFVVFYLGAVTYNLTLFAAGKYLRPAPSGIREEHRLVQEGPYGVIRHPLYVSYVLILLGLSLALRLYWLLIPTACILLGIYPTARAEEEVLVERFGEEYTAYKRRVGMLFPKLL
;
A
#
# COMPACT_ATOMS: atom_id res chain seq x y z
N MET A 1 -6.42 -2.53 27.22
CA MET A 1 -5.59 -2.01 26.10
C MET A 1 -4.35 -2.88 25.94
N ILE A 2 -3.86 -2.99 24.72
CA ILE A 2 -2.60 -3.70 24.42
C ILE A 2 -1.44 -2.85 24.96
N PRO A 3 -0.47 -3.43 25.73
CA PRO A 3 0.72 -2.71 26.19
C PRO A 3 1.55 -2.15 25.02
N GLU A 4 2.23 -1.00 25.22
CA GLU A 4 3.03 -0.35 24.17
C GLU A 4 4.11 -1.27 23.60
N SER A 5 4.78 -2.04 24.45
CA SER A 5 5.81 -3.01 24.04
C SER A 5 5.25 -4.10 23.12
N ILE A 6 4.06 -4.63 23.44
CA ILE A 6 3.39 -5.63 22.60
C ILE A 6 2.94 -5.00 21.28
N ALA A 7 2.37 -3.78 21.33
CA ALA A 7 1.97 -3.06 20.12
C ALA A 7 3.18 -2.78 19.21
N ALA A 8 4.33 -2.40 19.78
CA ALA A 8 5.58 -2.21 19.02
C ALA A 8 6.02 -3.51 18.32
N ILE A 9 6.01 -4.64 19.03
CA ILE A 9 6.35 -5.96 18.46
C ILE A 9 5.39 -6.31 17.32
N LEU A 10 4.09 -6.13 17.53
CA LEU A 10 3.09 -6.41 16.49
C LEU A 10 3.30 -5.56 15.23
N LEU A 11 3.73 -4.31 15.34
CA LEU A 11 4.05 -3.49 14.18
C LEU A 11 5.39 -3.87 13.53
N ALA A 12 6.34 -4.41 14.31
CA ALA A 12 7.66 -4.78 13.80
C ALA A 12 7.67 -6.09 12.99
N VAL A 13 6.79 -7.05 13.34
CA VAL A 13 6.77 -8.38 12.69
C VAL A 13 6.72 -8.32 11.16
N PRO A 14 5.83 -7.55 10.50
CA PRO A 14 5.82 -7.49 9.03
C PRO A 14 6.90 -6.55 8.45
N LEU A 15 7.58 -5.76 9.28
CA LEU A 15 8.51 -4.72 8.81
C LEU A 15 9.73 -5.31 8.12
N GLY A 16 10.28 -6.40 8.63
CA GLY A 16 11.48 -7.02 8.08
C GLY A 16 11.31 -7.44 6.62
N THR A 17 10.23 -8.12 6.31
CA THR A 17 9.90 -8.55 4.94
C THR A 17 9.59 -7.36 4.04
N LEU A 18 8.86 -6.37 4.55
CA LEU A 18 8.49 -5.16 3.81
C LEU A 18 9.71 -4.30 3.49
N VAL A 19 10.63 -4.11 4.41
CA VAL A 19 11.88 -3.34 4.18
C VAL A 19 12.73 -4.03 3.12
N ILE A 20 12.96 -5.34 3.24
CA ILE A 20 13.75 -6.10 2.26
C ILE A 20 13.13 -5.97 0.86
N GLN A 21 11.83 -6.17 0.73
CA GLN A 21 11.14 -6.08 -0.54
C GLN A 21 11.12 -4.65 -1.10
N SER A 22 10.91 -3.64 -0.25
CA SER A 22 10.93 -2.23 -0.65
C SER A 22 12.32 -1.80 -1.12
N VAL A 23 13.39 -2.21 -0.44
CA VAL A 23 14.77 -1.92 -0.85
C VAL A 23 15.08 -2.56 -2.20
N SER A 24 14.70 -3.84 -2.38
CA SER A 24 14.85 -4.52 -3.67
C SER A 24 14.09 -3.80 -4.79
N TYR A 25 12.87 -3.40 -4.53
CA TYR A 25 12.02 -2.64 -5.44
C TYR A 25 12.65 -1.28 -5.82
N TRP A 26 13.13 -0.49 -4.85
CA TRP A 26 13.77 0.80 -5.08
C TRP A 26 15.14 0.67 -5.77
N SER A 27 15.91 -0.38 -5.49
CA SER A 27 17.18 -0.62 -6.19
C SER A 27 16.99 -0.88 -7.69
N GLU A 28 15.90 -1.54 -8.06
CA GLU A 28 15.54 -1.73 -9.46
C GLU A 28 14.99 -0.44 -10.10
N PHE A 29 14.31 0.41 -9.30
CA PHE A 29 13.82 1.71 -9.75
C PHE A 29 14.97 2.62 -10.20
N THR A 30 15.97 2.81 -9.37
CA THR A 30 17.12 3.69 -9.67
C THR A 30 17.92 3.26 -10.90
N LYS A 31 17.93 1.96 -11.21
CA LYS A 31 18.60 1.43 -12.41
C LYS A 31 17.83 1.71 -13.70
N SER A 32 16.57 2.13 -13.63
CA SER A 32 15.65 2.20 -14.76
C SER A 32 15.24 3.61 -15.20
N GLU A 33 15.67 4.65 -14.49
CA GLU A 33 15.21 6.05 -14.69
C GLU A 33 15.38 6.64 -16.11
N GLY A 34 16.14 6.00 -16.96
CA GLY A 34 16.41 6.51 -18.32
C GLY A 34 15.40 6.11 -19.43
N ARG A 35 14.40 5.28 -19.17
CA ARG A 35 13.63 4.58 -20.22
C ARG A 35 12.09 4.75 -20.20
N ALA A 36 11.54 5.67 -19.40
CA ALA A 36 10.08 5.86 -19.37
C ALA A 36 9.55 6.49 -20.67
N ARG A 37 8.46 5.92 -21.25
CA ARG A 37 7.77 6.49 -22.40
C ARG A 37 7.07 7.80 -22.01
N SER A 38 6.87 8.69 -22.97
CA SER A 38 6.25 10.01 -22.75
C SER A 38 4.80 9.92 -22.21
N THR A 39 4.03 8.93 -22.63
CA THR A 39 2.66 8.64 -22.16
C THR A 39 2.62 8.28 -20.67
N GLU A 40 3.59 7.46 -20.19
CA GLU A 40 3.71 7.11 -18.78
C GLU A 40 4.05 8.34 -17.93
N LYS A 41 5.02 9.16 -18.35
CA LYS A 41 5.37 10.41 -17.65
C LYS A 41 4.17 11.34 -17.47
N ALA A 42 3.31 11.44 -18.48
CA ALA A 42 2.11 12.26 -18.42
C ALA A 42 1.07 11.76 -17.40
N ALA A 43 0.91 10.44 -17.25
CA ALA A 43 -0.01 9.86 -16.26
C ALA A 43 0.41 10.18 -14.81
N TYR A 44 1.72 10.17 -14.52
CA TYR A 44 2.26 10.42 -13.18
C TYR A 44 2.49 11.89 -12.85
N SER A 45 2.30 12.81 -13.78
CA SER A 45 2.35 14.26 -13.53
C SER A 45 1.01 14.85 -13.05
N LYS A 46 -0.02 14.05 -12.85
CA LYS A 46 -1.35 14.50 -12.45
C LYS A 46 -1.49 14.70 -10.94
N PRO A 47 -2.32 15.66 -10.46
CA PRO A 47 -2.45 15.95 -9.02
C PRO A 47 -2.94 14.77 -8.18
N TYR A 48 -3.74 13.88 -8.75
CA TYR A 48 -4.21 12.68 -8.05
C TYR A 48 -3.08 11.69 -7.74
N PHE A 49 -2.05 11.62 -8.60
CA PHE A 49 -0.86 10.81 -8.32
C PHE A 49 -0.09 11.36 -7.13
N TYR A 50 0.08 12.69 -7.03
CA TYR A 50 0.72 13.30 -5.86
C TYR A 50 -0.07 13.10 -4.57
N ALA A 51 -1.41 13.09 -4.63
CA ALA A 51 -2.24 12.76 -3.49
C ALA A 51 -2.00 11.30 -3.01
N LEU A 52 -1.90 10.36 -3.94
CA LEU A 52 -1.54 8.97 -3.65
C LEU A 52 -0.16 8.88 -2.99
N VAL A 53 0.86 9.49 -3.58
CA VAL A 53 2.24 9.51 -3.06
C VAL A 53 2.29 10.13 -1.67
N PHE A 54 1.62 11.26 -1.45
CA PHE A 54 1.53 11.89 -0.13
C PHE A 54 0.94 10.94 0.91
N GLY A 55 -0.18 10.29 0.60
CA GLY A 55 -0.80 9.31 1.50
C GLY A 55 0.12 8.13 1.83
N VAL A 56 0.84 7.61 0.84
CA VAL A 56 1.82 6.51 1.03
C VAL A 56 3.00 6.97 1.91
N LEU A 57 3.50 8.18 1.71
CA LEU A 57 4.55 8.74 2.57
C LEU A 57 4.06 8.90 4.03
N CYS A 58 2.85 9.43 4.22
CA CYS A 58 2.23 9.51 5.54
C CYS A 58 2.07 8.13 6.20
N MET A 59 1.73 7.11 5.42
CA MET A 59 1.66 5.72 5.89
C MET A 59 3.00 5.25 6.46
N TRP A 60 4.09 5.43 5.73
CA TRP A 60 5.42 5.04 6.19
C TRP A 60 5.87 5.81 7.43
N VAL A 61 5.64 7.12 7.45
CA VAL A 61 5.96 7.97 8.62
C VAL A 61 5.15 7.54 9.84
N ALA A 62 3.86 7.29 9.69
CA ALA A 62 2.99 6.85 10.77
C ALA A 62 3.39 5.47 11.31
N TRP A 63 3.75 4.55 10.42
CA TRP A 63 4.16 3.20 10.82
C TRP A 63 5.50 3.22 11.55
N LEU A 64 6.56 3.74 10.91
CA LEU A 64 7.90 3.77 11.49
C LEU A 64 7.96 4.64 12.74
N GLY A 65 7.34 5.83 12.68
CA GLY A 65 7.27 6.76 13.82
C GLY A 65 6.46 6.17 14.97
N GLY A 66 5.30 5.60 14.71
CA GLY A 66 4.45 4.95 15.71
C GLY A 66 5.17 3.78 16.37
N MET A 67 5.80 2.91 15.60
CA MET A 67 6.59 1.79 16.12
C MET A 67 7.76 2.29 17.00
N THR A 68 8.50 3.28 16.57
CA THR A 68 9.63 3.85 17.33
C THR A 68 9.16 4.45 18.65
N LEU A 69 8.09 5.25 18.63
CA LEU A 69 7.55 5.86 19.85
C LEU A 69 7.02 4.83 20.85
N LEU A 70 6.37 3.77 20.36
CA LEU A 70 5.93 2.64 21.18
C LEU A 70 7.11 1.88 21.79
N ALA A 71 8.14 1.59 21.00
CA ALA A 71 9.35 0.90 21.47
C ALA A 71 10.10 1.71 22.54
N LEU A 72 10.09 3.03 22.43
CA LEU A 72 10.68 3.94 23.43
C LEU A 72 9.75 4.26 24.61
N ASN A 73 8.55 3.68 24.68
CA ASN A 73 7.50 4.00 25.65
C ASN A 73 7.17 5.51 25.72
N ARG A 74 7.25 6.20 24.60
CA ARG A 74 6.96 7.64 24.47
C ARG A 74 5.61 7.94 23.85
N PHE A 75 4.93 6.93 23.33
CA PHE A 75 3.67 7.09 22.60
C PHE A 75 2.58 7.70 23.50
N GLU A 76 2.46 7.19 24.74
CA GLU A 76 1.51 7.71 25.73
C GLU A 76 1.75 9.18 26.08
N SER A 77 3.01 9.58 26.29
CA SER A 77 3.32 10.96 26.66
C SER A 77 3.05 11.97 25.56
N ILE A 78 3.06 11.54 24.29
CA ILE A 78 2.85 12.40 23.12
C ILE A 78 1.37 12.43 22.71
N PHE A 79 0.72 11.26 22.71
CA PHE A 79 -0.64 11.12 22.16
C PHE A 79 -1.73 10.85 23.20
N GLY A 80 -1.38 10.67 24.49
CA GLY A 80 -2.35 10.40 25.55
C GLY A 80 -3.12 9.09 25.33
N TRP A 81 -2.47 8.06 24.81
CA TRP A 81 -3.09 6.83 24.32
C TRP A 81 -3.93 6.09 25.36
N ARG A 82 -3.53 6.16 26.65
CA ARG A 82 -4.25 5.54 27.76
C ARG A 82 -5.38 6.38 28.33
N ALA A 83 -5.44 7.66 27.99
CA ALA A 83 -6.45 8.58 28.55
C ALA A 83 -7.89 8.15 28.26
N PHE A 84 -8.12 7.31 27.25
CA PHE A 84 -9.43 6.80 26.85
C PHE A 84 -9.51 5.28 26.98
N GLN A 85 -9.26 4.76 28.18
CA GLN A 85 -9.40 3.33 28.46
C GLN A 85 -10.89 2.96 28.50
N SER A 86 -11.34 2.20 27.51
CA SER A 86 -12.69 1.65 27.46
C SER A 86 -12.65 0.28 26.75
N HIS A 87 -13.69 -0.52 26.91
CA HIS A 87 -13.82 -1.77 26.14
C HIS A 87 -13.81 -1.51 24.63
N SER A 88 -14.40 -0.41 24.16
CA SER A 88 -14.36 0.00 22.76
C SER A 88 -12.94 0.29 22.26
N ALA A 89 -12.04 0.78 23.12
CA ALA A 89 -10.66 1.03 22.79
C ALA A 89 -9.89 -0.25 22.46
N LEU A 90 -10.09 -1.32 23.23
CA LEU A 90 -9.49 -2.61 22.98
C LEU A 90 -9.96 -3.22 21.66
N TRP A 91 -11.26 -3.17 21.37
CA TRP A 91 -11.80 -3.67 20.12
C TRP A 91 -11.30 -2.87 18.91
N SER A 92 -11.19 -1.55 19.03
CA SER A 92 -10.56 -0.71 17.98
C SER A 92 -9.12 -1.14 17.71
N GLN A 93 -8.33 -1.39 18.74
CA GLN A 93 -6.95 -1.84 18.58
C GLN A 93 -6.87 -3.23 17.92
N ILE A 94 -7.64 -4.19 18.41
CA ILE A 94 -7.67 -5.56 17.84
C ILE A 94 -8.07 -5.52 16.37
N SER A 95 -9.19 -4.86 16.06
CA SER A 95 -9.64 -4.73 14.67
C SER A 95 -8.62 -3.98 13.80
N GLY A 96 -7.97 -2.95 14.36
CA GLY A 96 -6.92 -2.20 13.71
C GLY A 96 -5.72 -3.08 13.35
N PHE A 97 -5.24 -3.92 14.29
CA PHE A 97 -4.18 -4.86 13.99
C PHE A 97 -4.59 -5.91 12.95
N VAL A 98 -5.82 -6.43 13.01
CA VAL A 98 -6.32 -7.37 12.00
C VAL A 98 -6.29 -6.74 10.61
N VAL A 99 -6.83 -5.51 10.46
CA VAL A 99 -6.84 -4.78 9.19
C VAL A 99 -5.42 -4.45 8.72
N PHE A 100 -4.53 -4.05 9.64
CA PHE A 100 -3.13 -3.79 9.35
C PHE A 100 -2.42 -5.03 8.79
N TYR A 101 -2.59 -6.19 9.45
CA TYR A 101 -1.98 -7.44 9.00
C TYR A 101 -2.55 -7.92 7.66
N LEU A 102 -3.85 -7.78 7.43
CA LEU A 102 -4.44 -8.05 6.12
C LEU A 102 -3.78 -7.19 5.03
N GLY A 103 -3.58 -5.91 5.29
CA GLY A 103 -2.87 -5.01 4.38
C GLY A 103 -1.42 -5.42 4.17
N ALA A 104 -0.68 -5.73 5.25
CA ALA A 104 0.73 -6.13 5.19
C ALA A 104 0.92 -7.46 4.45
N VAL A 105 0.07 -8.44 4.68
CA VAL A 105 0.08 -9.73 3.96
C VAL A 105 -0.24 -9.51 2.48
N THR A 106 -1.28 -8.73 2.16
CA THR A 106 -1.63 -8.40 0.78
C THR A 106 -0.46 -7.71 0.08
N TYR A 107 0.19 -6.74 0.72
CA TYR A 107 1.38 -6.06 0.21
C TYR A 107 2.50 -7.04 -0.13
N ASN A 108 2.88 -7.88 0.84
CA ASN A 108 3.95 -8.87 0.67
C ASN A 108 3.64 -9.86 -0.47
N LEU A 109 2.43 -10.42 -0.49
CA LEU A 109 2.01 -11.36 -1.53
C LEU A 109 1.99 -10.70 -2.91
N THR A 110 1.61 -9.42 -2.97
CA THR A 110 1.61 -8.63 -4.20
C THR A 110 3.02 -8.44 -4.75
N LEU A 111 3.96 -8.01 -3.90
CA LEU A 111 5.35 -7.84 -4.31
C LEU A 111 6.01 -9.18 -4.67
N PHE A 112 5.69 -10.24 -3.93
CA PHE A 112 6.19 -11.58 -4.23
C PHE A 112 5.69 -12.09 -5.59
N ALA A 113 4.37 -11.98 -5.86
CA ALA A 113 3.78 -12.40 -7.12
C ALA A 113 4.29 -11.58 -8.31
N ALA A 114 4.44 -10.27 -8.12
CA ALA A 114 4.95 -9.39 -9.16
C ALA A 114 6.46 -9.57 -9.39
N GLY A 115 7.24 -9.88 -8.35
CA GLY A 115 8.67 -10.11 -8.41
C GLY A 115 9.41 -9.03 -9.21
N LYS A 116 10.26 -9.48 -10.13
CA LYS A 116 11.02 -8.59 -11.03
C LYS A 116 10.16 -7.85 -12.07
N TYR A 117 8.88 -8.23 -12.21
CA TYR A 117 7.98 -7.61 -13.19
C TYR A 117 7.26 -6.38 -12.63
N LEU A 118 7.14 -6.26 -11.30
CA LEU A 118 6.64 -5.04 -10.69
C LEU A 118 7.71 -3.95 -10.79
N ARG A 119 7.33 -2.84 -11.41
CA ARG A 119 8.17 -1.64 -11.42
C ARG A 119 7.36 -0.46 -10.96
N PRO A 120 7.96 0.40 -10.12
CA PRO A 120 7.34 1.67 -9.83
C PRO A 120 7.29 2.51 -11.08
N ALA A 121 6.18 3.15 -11.27
CA ALA A 121 6.10 4.29 -12.12
C ALA A 121 7.08 5.38 -11.62
N PRO A 122 7.83 6.06 -12.47
CA PRO A 122 7.76 6.17 -13.92
C PRO A 122 8.85 5.40 -14.69
N SER A 123 9.33 4.28 -14.16
CA SER A 123 10.51 3.59 -14.71
C SER A 123 10.29 2.83 -16.02
N GLY A 124 9.08 2.87 -16.55
CA GLY A 124 8.74 2.21 -17.80
C GLY A 124 8.69 0.69 -17.75
N ILE A 125 8.02 0.11 -18.71
CA ILE A 125 7.87 -1.33 -18.86
C ILE A 125 9.02 -1.86 -19.71
N ARG A 126 9.76 -2.88 -19.26
CA ARG A 126 10.82 -3.55 -20.07
C ARG A 126 10.20 -4.39 -21.18
N GLU A 127 10.95 -4.67 -22.23
CA GLU A 127 10.53 -5.55 -23.34
C GLU A 127 10.22 -6.98 -22.86
N GLU A 128 10.85 -7.44 -21.78
CA GLU A 128 10.66 -8.76 -21.16
C GLU A 128 9.47 -8.83 -20.16
N HIS A 129 8.66 -7.76 -20.04
CA HIS A 129 7.55 -7.76 -19.09
C HIS A 129 6.42 -8.67 -19.57
N ARG A 130 6.08 -9.65 -18.73
CA ARG A 130 4.85 -10.40 -18.87
C ARG A 130 3.76 -9.82 -17.96
N LEU A 131 2.52 -9.96 -18.36
CA LEU A 131 1.37 -9.59 -17.55
C LEU A 131 1.25 -10.55 -16.36
N VAL A 132 1.38 -10.03 -15.14
CA VAL A 132 1.21 -10.82 -13.91
C VAL A 132 -0.29 -10.95 -13.62
N GLN A 133 -0.78 -12.18 -13.55
CA GLN A 133 -2.18 -12.52 -13.29
C GLN A 133 -2.35 -13.51 -12.12
N GLU A 134 -1.25 -13.82 -11.41
CA GLU A 134 -1.21 -14.83 -10.35
C GLU A 134 -1.30 -14.19 -8.96
N GLY A 135 -1.61 -15.01 -7.94
CA GLY A 135 -1.71 -14.56 -6.56
C GLY A 135 -2.78 -13.46 -6.37
N PRO A 136 -2.49 -12.36 -5.66
CA PRO A 136 -3.44 -11.27 -5.47
C PRO A 136 -3.95 -10.64 -6.77
N TYR A 137 -3.13 -10.68 -7.84
CA TYR A 137 -3.53 -10.18 -9.17
C TYR A 137 -4.60 -11.07 -9.84
N GLY A 138 -4.76 -12.30 -9.41
CA GLY A 138 -5.87 -13.16 -9.85
C GLY A 138 -7.22 -12.74 -9.23
N VAL A 139 -7.21 -11.98 -8.14
CA VAL A 139 -8.39 -11.54 -7.40
C VAL A 139 -8.79 -10.10 -7.76
N ILE A 140 -7.81 -9.19 -7.75
CA ILE A 140 -7.98 -7.78 -8.11
C ILE A 140 -6.76 -7.30 -8.91
N ARG A 141 -6.95 -6.34 -9.79
CA ARG A 141 -5.87 -5.87 -10.69
C ARG A 141 -4.87 -4.94 -10.02
N HIS A 142 -5.27 -4.22 -8.96
CA HIS A 142 -4.42 -3.27 -8.24
C HIS A 142 -4.31 -3.60 -6.73
N PRO A 143 -3.81 -4.80 -6.37
CA PRO A 143 -3.75 -5.23 -4.97
C PRO A 143 -2.78 -4.40 -4.12
N LEU A 144 -1.75 -3.82 -4.73
CA LEU A 144 -0.80 -2.94 -4.05
C LEU A 144 -1.49 -1.69 -3.47
N TYR A 145 -2.37 -1.07 -4.25
CA TYR A 145 -3.11 0.10 -3.80
C TYR A 145 -4.08 -0.21 -2.67
N VAL A 146 -4.77 -1.33 -2.77
CA VAL A 146 -5.67 -1.81 -1.70
C VAL A 146 -4.89 -2.07 -0.41
N SER A 147 -3.67 -2.62 -0.51
CA SER A 147 -2.82 -2.85 0.66
C SER A 147 -2.43 -1.55 1.39
N TYR A 148 -2.15 -0.46 0.67
CA TYR A 148 -1.86 0.85 1.28
C TYR A 148 -3.03 1.37 2.10
N VAL A 149 -4.24 1.26 1.58
CA VAL A 149 -5.47 1.66 2.31
C VAL A 149 -5.64 0.84 3.57
N LEU A 150 -5.51 -0.49 3.47
CA LEU A 150 -5.66 -1.38 4.62
C LEU A 150 -4.60 -1.13 5.69
N ILE A 151 -3.33 -0.93 5.31
CA ILE A 151 -2.26 -0.63 6.25
C ILE A 151 -2.55 0.67 6.99
N LEU A 152 -2.87 1.75 6.28
CA LEU A 152 -3.08 3.06 6.91
C LEU A 152 -4.35 3.11 7.77
N LEU A 153 -5.43 2.49 7.30
CA LEU A 153 -6.66 2.32 8.08
C LEU A 153 -6.40 1.48 9.32
N GLY A 154 -5.68 0.37 9.17
CA GLY A 154 -5.30 -0.48 10.30
C GLY A 154 -4.45 0.25 11.33
N LEU A 155 -3.45 1.04 10.90
CA LEU A 155 -2.64 1.89 11.78
C LEU A 155 -3.50 2.94 12.49
N SER A 156 -4.43 3.58 11.77
CA SER A 156 -5.35 4.56 12.36
C SER A 156 -6.14 3.99 13.53
N LEU A 157 -6.68 2.79 13.36
CA LEU A 157 -7.46 2.09 14.38
C LEU A 157 -6.58 1.51 15.50
N ALA A 158 -5.47 0.84 15.15
CA ALA A 158 -4.58 0.18 16.11
C ALA A 158 -3.89 1.19 17.03
N LEU A 159 -3.41 2.30 16.48
CA LEU A 159 -2.78 3.38 17.24
C LEU A 159 -3.77 4.43 17.75
N ARG A 160 -5.03 4.34 17.33
CA ARG A 160 -6.10 5.31 17.65
C ARG A 160 -5.75 6.73 17.22
N LEU A 161 -4.96 6.85 16.17
CA LEU A 161 -4.58 8.12 15.53
C LEU A 161 -5.54 8.42 14.39
N TYR A 162 -6.77 8.80 14.71
CA TYR A 162 -7.84 8.98 13.73
C TYR A 162 -7.57 10.08 12.69
N TRP A 163 -6.63 11.00 12.96
CA TRP A 163 -6.17 11.96 11.97
C TRP A 163 -5.49 11.29 10.74
N LEU A 164 -5.02 10.02 10.88
CA LEU A 164 -4.53 9.22 9.75
C LEU A 164 -5.62 8.88 8.72
N LEU A 165 -6.88 9.09 9.05
CA LEU A 165 -7.97 8.98 8.06
C LEU A 165 -7.88 10.06 6.97
N ILE A 166 -7.22 11.20 7.24
CA ILE A 166 -6.98 12.25 6.24
C ILE A 166 -6.07 11.73 5.11
N PRO A 167 -4.83 11.26 5.37
CA PRO A 167 -4.01 10.67 4.32
C PRO A 167 -4.62 9.38 3.72
N THR A 168 -5.44 8.63 4.49
CA THR A 168 -6.20 7.50 3.92
C THR A 168 -7.17 7.98 2.84
N ALA A 169 -7.89 9.07 3.09
CA ALA A 169 -8.77 9.69 2.10
C ALA A 169 -7.99 10.20 0.87
N CYS A 170 -6.80 10.77 1.07
CA CYS A 170 -5.93 11.19 -0.04
C CYS A 170 -5.53 9.99 -0.92
N ILE A 171 -5.18 8.84 -0.31
CA ILE A 171 -4.92 7.60 -1.06
C ILE A 171 -6.17 7.19 -1.85
N LEU A 172 -7.33 7.12 -1.21
CA LEU A 172 -8.58 6.71 -1.85
C LEU A 172 -8.94 7.61 -3.05
N LEU A 173 -8.77 8.93 -2.92
CA LEU A 173 -9.00 9.88 -4.02
C LEU A 173 -7.99 9.69 -5.17
N GLY A 174 -6.75 9.32 -4.86
CA GLY A 174 -5.69 9.12 -5.85
C GLY A 174 -5.71 7.76 -6.54
N ILE A 175 -6.20 6.71 -5.88
CA ILE A 175 -6.11 5.31 -6.38
C ILE A 175 -6.84 5.14 -7.71
N TYR A 176 -8.12 5.50 -7.77
CA TYR A 176 -8.95 5.19 -8.93
C TYR A 176 -8.44 5.86 -10.22
N PRO A 177 -8.18 7.19 -10.24
CA PRO A 177 -7.65 7.83 -11.45
C PRO A 177 -6.23 7.36 -11.80
N THR A 178 -5.37 7.07 -10.81
CA THR A 178 -4.03 6.53 -11.07
C THR A 178 -4.12 5.13 -11.68
N ALA A 179 -4.92 4.24 -11.10
CA ALA A 179 -5.12 2.90 -11.61
C ALA A 179 -5.69 2.91 -13.05
N ARG A 180 -6.62 3.83 -13.35
CA ARG A 180 -7.13 3.98 -14.73
C ARG A 180 -6.05 4.41 -15.72
N ALA A 181 -5.24 5.38 -15.34
CA ALA A 181 -4.14 5.84 -16.19
C ALA A 181 -3.10 4.72 -16.43
N GLU A 182 -2.80 3.92 -15.40
CA GLU A 182 -1.94 2.73 -15.56
C GLU A 182 -2.57 1.68 -16.46
N GLU A 183 -3.88 1.43 -16.34
CA GLU A 183 -4.59 0.47 -17.20
C GLU A 183 -4.60 0.90 -18.68
N GLU A 184 -4.64 2.21 -18.99
CA GLU A 184 -4.52 2.71 -20.35
C GLU A 184 -3.16 2.34 -20.96
N VAL A 185 -2.07 2.53 -20.21
CA VAL A 185 -0.71 2.13 -20.62
C VAL A 185 -0.59 0.61 -20.79
N LEU A 186 -1.22 -0.16 -19.88
CA LEU A 186 -1.20 -1.62 -19.95
C LEU A 186 -2.02 -2.15 -21.16
N VAL A 187 -3.15 -1.50 -21.50
CA VAL A 187 -3.90 -1.82 -22.70
C VAL A 187 -3.10 -1.51 -23.98
N GLU A 188 -2.44 -0.33 -24.03
CA GLU A 188 -1.57 0.01 -25.15
C GLU A 188 -0.46 -1.03 -25.37
N ARG A 189 0.06 -1.58 -24.27
CA ARG A 189 1.18 -2.51 -24.32
C ARG A 189 0.80 -3.96 -24.60
N PHE A 190 -0.19 -4.48 -23.86
CA PHE A 190 -0.57 -5.91 -23.88
C PHE A 190 -1.83 -6.17 -24.72
N GLY A 191 -2.49 -5.12 -25.21
CA GLY A 191 -3.61 -5.23 -26.13
C GLY A 191 -4.74 -6.12 -25.62
N GLU A 192 -5.09 -7.14 -26.41
CA GLU A 192 -6.21 -8.04 -26.10
C GLU A 192 -5.95 -8.93 -24.86
N GLU A 193 -4.69 -9.25 -24.56
CA GLU A 193 -4.35 -10.02 -23.35
C GLU A 193 -4.78 -9.28 -22.09
N TYR A 194 -4.46 -7.97 -21.98
CA TYR A 194 -4.87 -7.15 -20.84
C TYR A 194 -6.38 -6.91 -20.83
N THR A 195 -6.99 -6.73 -22.00
CA THR A 195 -8.44 -6.56 -22.12
C THR A 195 -9.21 -7.80 -21.67
N ALA A 196 -8.74 -9.00 -22.00
CA ALA A 196 -9.29 -10.27 -21.52
C ALA A 196 -9.13 -10.42 -19.99
N TYR A 197 -8.00 -10.00 -19.44
CA TYR A 197 -7.76 -9.97 -18.00
C TYR A 197 -8.73 -9.00 -17.29
N LYS A 198 -8.95 -7.79 -17.82
CA LYS A 198 -9.93 -6.82 -17.30
C LYS A 198 -11.37 -7.37 -17.26
N ARG A 199 -11.73 -8.21 -18.22
CA ARG A 199 -13.08 -8.84 -18.26
C ARG A 199 -13.28 -9.81 -17.09
N ARG A 200 -12.24 -10.50 -16.62
CA ARG A 200 -12.31 -11.53 -15.57
C ARG A 200 -12.08 -11.00 -14.17
N VAL A 201 -11.16 -10.05 -14.01
CA VAL A 201 -10.68 -9.59 -12.72
C VAL A 201 -11.12 -8.16 -12.46
N GLY A 202 -11.57 -7.86 -11.23
CA GLY A 202 -11.99 -6.50 -10.85
C GLY A 202 -10.79 -5.57 -10.61
N MET A 203 -11.01 -4.25 -10.65
CA MET A 203 -9.94 -3.26 -10.47
C MET A 203 -9.42 -3.24 -9.02
N LEU A 204 -10.27 -2.85 -8.08
CA LEU A 204 -9.97 -2.69 -6.65
C LEU A 204 -10.78 -3.65 -5.77
N PHE A 205 -11.86 -4.20 -6.29
CA PHE A 205 -12.71 -5.18 -5.64
C PHE A 205 -12.82 -6.41 -6.52
N PRO A 206 -12.96 -7.63 -5.93
CA PRO A 206 -13.23 -8.83 -6.70
C PRO A 206 -14.48 -8.66 -7.57
N LYS A 207 -14.45 -9.15 -8.80
CA LYS A 207 -15.67 -9.28 -9.58
C LYS A 207 -16.52 -10.38 -8.96
N LEU A 208 -17.71 -10.01 -8.49
CA LEU A 208 -18.74 -10.98 -8.18
C LEU A 208 -19.21 -11.57 -9.51
N LEU A 209 -19.16 -12.88 -9.62
CA LEU A 209 -19.66 -13.65 -10.76
C LEU A 209 -21.16 -13.46 -10.91
#